data_e613b85bd9d2f4fc004fa237978fd807
#
_entry.id   e613b85bd9d2f4fc004fa237978fd807
#
_cell.length_a   1.000
_cell.length_b   1.000
_cell.length_c   1.000
_cell.angle_alpha   90.00
_cell.angle_beta   90.00
_cell.angle_gamma   90.00
#
_symmetry.space_group_name_H-M   'P 1'
#
loop_
_entity.id
_entity.type
_entity.pdbx_description
1 polymer ?
#
loop_
_entity_poly.entity_id
_entity_poly.type
_entity_poly.pdbx_seq_one_letter_code
_entity_poly.pdbx_strand_id
1 'polypeptide(L)'
;MPQLKDNVLFITADQMRAECLSIRGHPVVKTPNLDRLAADGVLFEKHYGQSVPCAPARASLYCGLYQHKHRLILNGVPLDARHSNIALESRKLGYRPALFGYTDIAPDPRQLPAKDPTLTTYEGILPGMTPIVVLNENMKPWRTHLLKKGYDLPTAGKDFSYLFQ
;
A
#
# COMPACT_ATOMS: atom_id res chain seq x y z
N MET A 1 -26.16 11.13 20.98
CA MET A 1 -25.54 9.81 20.82
C MET A 1 -24.24 10.02 20.02
N PRO A 2 -23.10 9.43 20.39
CA PRO A 2 -21.93 9.49 19.54
C PRO A 2 -22.30 8.83 18.22
N GLN A 3 -22.12 9.56 17.12
CA GLN A 3 -22.35 9.00 15.79
C GLN A 3 -21.32 7.88 15.59
N LEU A 4 -21.79 6.65 15.37
CA LEU A 4 -20.93 5.52 15.04
C LEU A 4 -20.22 5.89 13.73
N LYS A 5 -18.88 5.92 13.78
CA LYS A 5 -18.07 6.18 12.57
C LYS A 5 -17.99 4.90 11.78
N ASP A 6 -18.19 5.01 10.48
CA ASP A 6 -18.00 3.88 9.56
C ASP A 6 -16.56 3.44 9.55
N ASN A 7 -16.33 2.13 9.44
CA ASN A 7 -15.01 1.59 9.18
C ASN A 7 -14.66 1.81 7.71
N VAL A 8 -13.42 2.19 7.45
CA VAL A 8 -12.90 2.39 6.10
C VAL A 8 -11.83 1.34 5.81
N LEU A 9 -12.05 0.54 4.78
CA LEU A 9 -11.04 -0.38 4.26
C LEU A 9 -10.46 0.20 2.96
N PHE A 10 -9.18 0.55 2.99
CA PHE A 10 -8.46 1.08 1.85
C PHE A 10 -7.46 0.04 1.35
N ILE A 11 -7.66 -0.47 0.13
CA ILE A 11 -6.84 -1.54 -0.46
C ILE A 11 -6.07 -0.96 -1.64
N THR A 12 -4.75 -1.15 -1.63
CA THR A 12 -3.89 -0.85 -2.77
C THR A 12 -3.26 -2.14 -3.28
N ALA A 13 -3.27 -2.34 -4.59
CA ALA A 13 -2.59 -3.44 -5.26
C ALA A 13 -1.46 -2.87 -6.10
N ASP A 14 -0.22 -3.26 -5.76
CA ASP A 14 0.96 -2.79 -6.48
C ASP A 14 0.99 -3.38 -7.89
N GLN A 15 1.41 -2.58 -8.87
CA GLN A 15 1.56 -2.95 -10.30
C GLN A 15 0.33 -3.61 -10.95
N MET A 16 -0.83 -3.57 -10.31
CA MET A 16 -2.06 -4.14 -10.89
C MET A 16 -2.56 -3.27 -12.04
N ARG A 17 -2.58 -3.82 -13.23
CA ARG A 17 -3.09 -3.15 -14.43
C ARG A 17 -4.61 -3.27 -14.49
N ALA A 18 -5.26 -2.20 -14.92
CA ALA A 18 -6.72 -2.16 -15.05
C ALA A 18 -7.25 -3.24 -16.00
N GLU A 19 -6.50 -3.58 -17.03
CA GLU A 19 -6.85 -4.63 -17.99
C GLU A 19 -6.86 -6.04 -17.38
N CYS A 20 -6.21 -6.25 -16.24
CA CYS A 20 -6.19 -7.53 -15.52
C CYS A 20 -7.49 -7.81 -14.74
N LEU A 21 -8.44 -6.90 -14.74
CA LEU A 21 -9.76 -7.13 -14.16
C LEU A 21 -10.66 -7.91 -15.13
N SER A 22 -11.25 -9.02 -14.68
CA SER A 22 -12.15 -9.82 -15.54
C SER A 22 -13.40 -9.04 -15.96
N ILE A 23 -13.91 -8.12 -15.13
CA ILE A 23 -15.01 -7.22 -15.49
C ILE A 23 -14.66 -6.28 -16.66
N ARG A 24 -13.37 -6.08 -16.93
CA ARG A 24 -12.87 -5.32 -18.10
C ARG A 24 -12.64 -6.19 -19.33
N GLY A 25 -13.04 -7.46 -19.27
CA GLY A 25 -12.93 -8.38 -20.41
C GLY A 25 -11.58 -9.08 -20.55
N HIS A 26 -10.78 -9.19 -19.48
CA HIS A 26 -9.51 -9.92 -19.59
C HIS A 26 -9.76 -11.39 -20.00
N PRO A 27 -9.08 -11.91 -21.04
CA PRO A 27 -9.42 -13.22 -21.62
C PRO A 27 -9.10 -14.40 -20.70
N VAL A 28 -8.07 -14.26 -19.86
CA VAL A 28 -7.54 -15.34 -19.03
C VAL A 28 -7.72 -15.10 -17.53
N VAL A 29 -7.30 -13.93 -17.06
CA VAL A 29 -7.36 -13.59 -15.62
C VAL A 29 -8.81 -13.48 -15.16
N LYS A 30 -9.12 -14.14 -14.04
CA LYS A 30 -10.44 -14.09 -13.39
C LYS A 30 -10.33 -13.43 -12.02
N THR A 31 -11.12 -12.39 -11.80
CA THR A 31 -11.14 -11.60 -10.56
C THR A 31 -12.55 -11.53 -9.95
N PRO A 32 -13.17 -12.69 -9.63
CA PRO A 32 -14.61 -12.74 -9.30
C PRO A 32 -14.98 -11.92 -8.08
N ASN A 33 -14.10 -11.77 -7.10
CA ASN A 33 -14.36 -10.97 -5.92
C ASN A 33 -14.30 -9.46 -6.21
N LEU A 34 -13.38 -9.03 -7.08
CA LEU A 34 -13.30 -7.63 -7.53
C LEU A 34 -14.45 -7.29 -8.47
N ASP A 35 -14.86 -8.24 -9.33
CA ASP A 35 -16.01 -8.09 -10.21
C ASP A 35 -17.30 -7.89 -9.40
N ARG A 36 -17.49 -8.69 -8.32
CA ARG A 36 -18.62 -8.52 -7.41
C ARG A 36 -18.57 -7.16 -6.70
N LEU A 37 -17.39 -6.77 -6.19
CA LEU A 37 -17.24 -5.45 -5.56
C LEU A 37 -17.57 -4.31 -6.52
N ALA A 38 -17.17 -4.43 -7.79
CA ALA A 38 -17.49 -3.45 -8.81
C ALA A 38 -18.98 -3.42 -9.16
N ALA A 39 -19.66 -4.58 -9.14
CA ALA A 39 -21.09 -4.67 -9.38
C ALA A 39 -21.93 -4.06 -8.23
N ASP A 40 -21.46 -4.22 -6.99
CA ASP A 40 -22.15 -3.72 -5.79
C ASP A 40 -21.77 -2.25 -5.48
N GLY A 41 -20.73 -1.71 -6.12
CA GLY A 41 -20.17 -0.40 -5.85
C GLY A 41 -20.08 0.51 -7.08
N VAL A 42 -18.98 1.26 -7.14
CA VAL A 42 -18.67 2.16 -8.27
C VAL A 42 -17.32 1.80 -8.86
N LEU A 43 -17.30 1.51 -10.15
CA LEU A 43 -16.07 1.30 -10.93
C LEU A 43 -15.70 2.58 -11.67
N PHE A 44 -14.56 3.18 -11.32
CA PHE A 44 -14.00 4.32 -12.04
C PHE A 44 -13.17 3.83 -13.23
N GLU A 45 -13.71 3.91 -14.42
CA GLU A 45 -13.04 3.42 -15.63
C GLU A 45 -11.86 4.28 -16.10
N LYS A 46 -11.86 5.56 -15.74
CA LYS A 46 -10.85 6.55 -16.14
C LYS A 46 -10.22 7.21 -14.92
N HIS A 47 -9.63 6.38 -14.07
CA HIS A 47 -8.85 6.85 -12.93
C HIS A 47 -7.35 6.78 -13.24
N TYR A 48 -6.67 7.92 -13.16
CA TYR A 48 -5.26 8.05 -13.54
C TYR A 48 -4.42 8.39 -12.32
N GLY A 49 -3.29 7.70 -12.15
CA GLY A 49 -2.27 8.05 -11.15
C GLY A 49 -1.59 9.37 -11.51
N GLN A 50 -1.16 10.11 -10.49
CA GLN A 50 -0.54 11.43 -10.68
C GLN A 50 0.93 11.34 -11.09
N SER A 51 1.59 10.23 -10.79
CA SER A 51 3.02 10.05 -11.03
C SER A 51 3.41 8.58 -11.00
N VAL A 52 4.65 8.32 -11.38
CA VAL A 52 5.34 7.03 -11.34
C VAL A 52 6.76 7.26 -10.81
N PRO A 53 7.45 6.26 -10.27
CA PRO A 53 7.01 4.90 -9.91
C PRO A 53 6.20 4.82 -8.61
N CYS A 54 6.32 3.73 -7.83
CA CYS A 54 5.48 3.41 -6.67
C CYS A 54 5.42 4.52 -5.62
N ALA A 55 6.57 4.92 -5.05
CA ALA A 55 6.60 5.90 -3.95
C ALA A 55 6.09 7.30 -4.36
N PRO A 56 6.45 7.89 -5.51
CA PRO A 56 5.84 9.13 -5.99
C PRO A 56 4.33 9.04 -6.18
N ALA A 57 3.83 7.95 -6.78
CA ALA A 57 2.39 7.72 -6.97
C ALA A 57 1.66 7.60 -5.63
N ARG A 58 2.23 6.83 -4.71
CA ARG A 58 1.68 6.64 -3.36
C ARG A 58 1.74 7.91 -2.51
N ALA A 59 2.82 8.70 -2.62
CA ALA A 59 2.89 10.00 -1.96
C ALA A 59 1.75 10.91 -2.42
N SER A 60 1.51 11.00 -3.74
CA SER A 60 0.38 11.76 -4.27
C SER A 60 -0.95 11.25 -3.73
N LEU A 61 -1.14 9.93 -3.69
CA LEU A 61 -2.35 9.28 -3.20
C LEU A 61 -2.59 9.55 -1.71
N TYR A 62 -1.56 9.40 -0.88
CA TYR A 62 -1.70 9.54 0.58
C TYR A 62 -1.77 10.98 1.05
N CYS A 63 -1.10 11.91 0.35
CA CYS A 63 -1.09 13.33 0.74
C CYS A 63 -2.14 14.17 0.00
N GLY A 64 -2.75 13.65 -1.06
CA GLY A 64 -3.66 14.42 -1.93
C GLY A 64 -2.96 15.56 -2.67
N LEU A 65 -1.67 15.43 -2.94
CA LEU A 65 -0.84 16.47 -3.56
C LEU A 65 -0.27 16.01 -4.91
N TYR A 66 -0.11 16.95 -5.82
CA TYR A 66 0.66 16.71 -7.04
C TYR A 66 2.14 16.53 -6.74
N GLN A 67 2.84 15.74 -7.58
CA GLN A 67 4.26 15.42 -7.39
C GLN A 67 5.14 16.68 -7.24
N HIS A 68 4.90 17.74 -8.01
CA HIS A 68 5.67 18.98 -7.91
C HIS A 68 5.52 19.68 -6.55
N LYS A 69 4.48 19.36 -5.77
CA LYS A 69 4.25 19.89 -4.42
C LYS A 69 4.98 19.05 -3.36
N HIS A 70 4.81 17.74 -3.38
CA HIS A 70 5.48 16.87 -2.39
C HIS A 70 6.93 16.56 -2.73
N ARG A 71 7.36 16.73 -4.00
CA ARG A 71 8.74 16.59 -4.50
C ARG A 71 9.38 15.21 -4.30
N LEU A 72 8.62 14.20 -3.96
CA LEU A 72 9.09 12.82 -3.93
C LEU A 72 9.08 12.30 -5.36
N ILE A 73 10.27 12.10 -5.95
CA ILE A 73 10.45 11.85 -7.39
C ILE A 73 10.89 10.42 -7.72
N LEU A 74 11.42 9.69 -6.74
CA LEU A 74 11.91 8.32 -6.90
C LEU A 74 11.56 7.48 -5.67
N ASN A 75 11.57 6.16 -5.82
CA ASN A 75 11.49 5.24 -4.70
C ASN A 75 12.69 5.45 -3.77
N GLY A 76 12.47 5.34 -2.45
CA GLY A 76 13.49 5.59 -1.44
C GLY A 76 13.73 7.07 -1.11
N VAL A 77 13.16 8.01 -1.87
CA VAL A 77 13.19 9.43 -1.49
C VAL A 77 12.21 9.65 -0.35
N PRO A 78 12.64 10.28 0.77
CA PRO A 78 11.76 10.52 1.90
C PRO A 78 10.63 11.49 1.59
N LEU A 79 9.45 11.24 2.18
CA LEU A 79 8.38 12.23 2.20
C LEU A 79 8.68 13.27 3.28
N ASP A 80 8.73 14.54 2.90
CA ASP A 80 8.94 15.65 3.84
C ASP A 80 7.81 15.70 4.88
N ALA A 81 8.18 15.71 6.16
CA ALA A 81 7.25 15.68 7.29
C ALA A 81 6.32 16.90 7.38
N ARG A 82 6.59 18.00 6.63
CA ARG A 82 5.67 19.13 6.52
C ARG A 82 4.35 18.78 5.85
N HIS A 83 4.30 17.68 5.10
CA HIS A 83 3.09 17.24 4.42
C HIS A 83 2.27 16.32 5.31
N SER A 84 1.02 16.68 5.54
CA SER A 84 0.07 15.79 6.17
C SER A 84 -0.34 14.68 5.20
N ASN A 85 -0.93 13.63 5.73
CA ASN A 85 -1.36 12.47 4.94
C ASN A 85 -2.66 11.87 5.51
N ILE A 86 -3.26 11.00 4.75
CA ILE A 86 -4.54 10.37 5.09
C ILE A 86 -4.55 9.71 6.48
N ALA A 87 -3.44 9.12 6.92
CA ALA A 87 -3.37 8.46 8.23
C ALA A 87 -3.36 9.49 9.36
N LEU A 88 -2.56 10.55 9.23
CA LEU A 88 -2.52 11.64 10.21
C LEU A 88 -3.86 12.36 10.30
N GLU A 89 -4.49 12.65 9.17
CA GLU A 89 -5.80 13.32 9.15
C GLU A 89 -6.90 12.40 9.73
N SER A 90 -6.87 11.10 9.42
CA SER A 90 -7.79 10.15 10.01
C SER A 90 -7.68 10.09 11.55
N ARG A 91 -6.45 10.17 12.08
CA ARG A 91 -6.25 10.23 13.55
C ARG A 91 -6.87 11.47 14.18
N LYS A 92 -6.79 12.63 13.54
CA LYS A 92 -7.45 13.85 14.02
C LYS A 92 -8.97 13.67 14.13
N LEU A 93 -9.53 12.83 13.26
CA LEU A 93 -10.95 12.48 13.29
C LEU A 93 -11.28 11.34 14.25
N GLY A 94 -10.28 10.83 15.00
CA GLY A 94 -10.45 9.77 16.00
C GLY A 94 -10.46 8.36 15.43
N TYR A 95 -10.05 8.15 14.18
CA TYR A 95 -9.76 6.82 13.65
C TYR A 95 -8.43 6.28 14.16
N ARG A 96 -8.26 4.98 14.10
CA ARG A 96 -7.00 4.27 14.37
C ARG A 96 -6.53 3.55 13.12
N PRO A 97 -5.80 4.24 12.20
CA PRO A 97 -5.34 3.63 10.96
C PRO A 97 -4.43 2.44 11.24
N ALA A 98 -4.81 1.27 10.76
CA ALA A 98 -4.05 0.03 10.84
C ALA A 98 -3.46 -0.29 9.48
N LEU A 99 -2.21 -0.77 9.44
CA LEU A 99 -1.51 -1.16 8.23
C LEU A 99 -1.31 -2.67 8.18
N PHE A 100 -1.73 -3.28 7.08
CA PHE A 100 -1.40 -4.63 6.68
C PHE A 100 -0.64 -4.56 5.36
N GLY A 101 0.64 -4.75 5.38
CA GLY A 101 1.50 -4.60 4.21
C GLY A 101 2.58 -3.53 4.39
N TYR A 102 2.79 -2.71 3.39
CA TYR A 102 3.75 -1.60 3.37
C TYR A 102 3.17 -0.40 2.61
N THR A 103 3.77 0.76 2.76
CA THR A 103 3.28 1.98 2.10
C THR A 103 4.24 2.54 1.06
N ASP A 104 5.46 2.04 0.99
CA ASP A 104 6.50 2.49 0.09
C ASP A 104 6.88 3.99 0.27
N ILE A 105 6.64 4.50 1.48
CA ILE A 105 6.96 5.88 1.85
C ILE A 105 8.08 5.88 2.88
N ALA A 106 9.28 6.24 2.47
CA ALA A 106 10.39 6.45 3.39
C ALA A 106 10.08 7.66 4.32
N PRO A 107 10.28 7.52 5.63
CA PRO A 107 10.03 8.59 6.58
C PRO A 107 11.07 9.71 6.44
N ASP A 108 10.73 10.91 6.87
CA ASP A 108 11.66 12.05 6.89
C ASP A 108 12.77 11.80 7.92
N PRO A 109 14.04 11.70 7.49
CA PRO A 109 15.15 11.41 8.40
C PRO A 109 15.38 12.50 9.44
N ARG A 110 14.91 13.71 9.21
CA ARG A 110 15.01 14.83 10.18
C ARG A 110 14.11 14.64 11.40
N GLN A 111 13.13 13.74 11.32
CA GLN A 111 12.17 13.44 12.38
C GLN A 111 12.54 12.18 13.18
N LEU A 112 13.64 11.52 12.84
CA LEU A 112 14.03 10.25 13.42
C LEU A 112 15.45 10.30 13.99
N PRO A 113 15.77 9.49 15.00
CA PRO A 113 17.16 9.29 15.44
C PRO A 113 18.03 8.80 14.29
N ALA A 114 19.29 9.25 14.24
CA ALA A 114 20.23 8.94 13.15
C ALA A 114 20.46 7.44 12.89
N LYS A 115 20.18 6.58 13.88
CA LYS A 115 20.30 5.11 13.78
C LYS A 115 18.96 4.39 13.78
N ASP A 116 17.86 5.10 13.47
CA ASP A 116 16.54 4.46 13.40
C ASP A 116 16.54 3.44 12.26
N PRO A 117 16.17 2.17 12.54
CA PRO A 117 16.18 1.11 11.54
C PRO A 117 15.25 1.37 10.35
N THR A 118 14.23 2.21 10.53
CA THR A 118 13.31 2.58 9.44
C THR A 118 13.97 3.44 8.35
N LEU A 119 15.12 4.06 8.66
CA LEU A 119 15.91 4.82 7.68
C LEU A 119 16.61 3.93 6.65
N THR A 120 16.73 2.64 6.91
CA THR A 120 17.39 1.67 6.03
C THR A 120 16.40 0.79 5.27
N THR A 121 15.11 0.94 5.52
CA THR A 121 14.07 0.17 4.83
C THR A 121 13.57 0.92 3.59
N TYR A 122 13.57 0.22 2.48
CA TYR A 122 12.99 0.70 1.22
C TYR A 122 11.46 0.82 1.30
N GLU A 123 10.86 -0.12 2.00
CA GLU A 123 9.39 -0.29 2.13
C GLU A 123 8.87 0.41 3.39
N GLY A 124 8.97 1.73 3.44
CA GLY A 124 8.60 2.51 4.62
C GLY A 124 7.14 2.40 5.03
N ILE A 125 6.88 2.83 6.25
CA ILE A 125 5.54 2.93 6.83
C ILE A 125 5.13 4.40 6.86
N LEU A 126 4.00 4.71 6.25
CA LEU A 126 3.45 6.07 6.26
C LEU A 126 3.26 6.56 7.69
N PRO A 127 3.80 7.74 8.05
CA PRO A 127 3.58 8.32 9.37
C PRO A 127 2.09 8.38 9.73
N GLY A 128 1.75 7.98 10.96
CA GLY A 128 0.36 7.90 11.42
C GLY A 128 -0.30 6.54 11.27
N MET A 129 0.24 5.62 10.47
CA MET A 129 -0.21 4.23 10.44
C MET A 129 0.29 3.45 11.66
N THR A 130 -0.52 2.49 12.12
CA THR A 130 -0.12 1.48 13.10
C THR A 130 0.13 0.17 12.36
N PRO A 131 1.37 -0.30 12.26
CA PRO A 131 1.65 -1.56 11.56
C PRO A 131 1.12 -2.75 12.36
N ILE A 132 0.25 -3.54 11.75
CA ILE A 132 -0.27 -4.79 12.31
C ILE A 132 0.46 -5.97 11.68
N VAL A 133 0.61 -5.95 10.36
CA VAL A 133 1.39 -6.93 9.59
C VAL A 133 2.25 -6.15 8.62
N VAL A 134 3.57 -6.23 8.79
CA VAL A 134 4.52 -5.65 7.84
C VAL A 134 4.94 -6.74 6.86
N LEU A 135 4.77 -6.46 5.57
CA LEU A 135 5.30 -7.29 4.50
C LEU A 135 6.62 -6.68 4.05
N ASN A 136 7.69 -7.41 4.29
CA ASN A 136 9.03 -7.10 3.80
C ASN A 136 9.36 -8.00 2.60
N GLU A 137 10.55 -7.82 2.02
CA GLU A 137 11.02 -8.56 0.84
C GLU A 137 10.84 -10.08 0.92
N ASN A 138 10.97 -10.68 2.10
CA ASN A 138 10.81 -12.14 2.26
C ASN A 138 9.36 -12.58 2.44
N MET A 139 8.42 -11.67 2.54
CA MET A 139 6.97 -11.91 2.65
C MET A 139 6.56 -12.98 3.68
N LYS A 140 7.35 -13.15 4.74
CA LYS A 140 7.18 -14.21 5.72
C LYS A 140 5.77 -14.28 6.32
N PRO A 141 5.09 -13.19 6.70
CA PRO A 141 3.74 -13.26 7.24
C PRO A 141 2.73 -13.81 6.24
N TRP A 142 2.84 -13.41 4.98
CA TRP A 142 1.98 -13.91 3.90
C TRP A 142 2.20 -15.39 3.62
N ARG A 143 3.45 -15.82 3.52
CA ARG A 143 3.82 -17.24 3.36
C ARG A 143 3.26 -18.09 4.49
N THR A 144 3.43 -17.63 5.74
CA THR A 144 2.90 -18.33 6.92
C THR A 144 1.37 -18.47 6.84
N HIS A 145 0.69 -17.42 6.36
CA HIS A 145 -0.76 -17.49 6.17
C HIS A 145 -1.16 -18.52 5.11
N LEU A 146 -0.48 -18.56 3.97
CA LEU A 146 -0.74 -19.54 2.90
C LEU A 146 -0.51 -20.97 3.37
N LEU A 147 0.61 -21.23 4.07
CA LEU A 147 0.89 -22.56 4.66
C LEU A 147 -0.23 -23.00 5.63
N LYS A 148 -0.70 -22.09 6.50
CA LYS A 148 -1.84 -22.36 7.38
C LYS A 148 -3.14 -22.65 6.64
N LYS A 149 -3.28 -22.17 5.41
CA LYS A 149 -4.42 -22.45 4.52
C LYS A 149 -4.26 -23.73 3.70
N GLY A 150 -3.15 -24.46 3.88
CA GLY A 150 -2.89 -25.72 3.17
C GLY A 150 -2.32 -25.57 1.77
N TYR A 151 -1.83 -24.39 1.41
CA TYR A 151 -1.12 -24.21 0.15
C TYR A 151 0.29 -24.82 0.27
N ASP A 152 0.67 -25.61 -0.75
CA ASP A 152 2.04 -26.11 -0.88
C ASP A 152 2.92 -24.97 -1.40
N LEU A 153 3.86 -24.55 -0.59
CA LEU A 153 4.82 -23.50 -0.94
C LEU A 153 6.22 -24.12 -1.07
N PRO A 154 7.03 -23.64 -2.02
CA PRO A 154 8.42 -24.07 -2.12
C PRO A 154 9.14 -23.91 -0.79
N THR A 155 9.92 -24.92 -0.40
CA THR A 155 10.62 -25.01 0.88
C THR A 155 11.48 -23.77 1.16
N ALA A 156 11.52 -23.39 2.42
CA ALA A 156 12.28 -22.25 2.94
C ALA A 156 13.73 -22.24 2.43
N GLY A 157 14.17 -21.12 1.88
CA GLY A 157 15.53 -20.92 1.36
C GLY A 157 15.61 -20.58 -0.12
N LYS A 158 14.55 -20.76 -0.89
CA LYS A 158 14.49 -20.24 -2.26
C LYS A 158 13.90 -18.84 -2.23
N ASP A 159 14.65 -17.91 -2.73
CA ASP A 159 14.20 -16.57 -3.06
C ASP A 159 12.96 -16.66 -3.96
N PHE A 160 11.91 -15.91 -3.64
CA PHE A 160 10.68 -15.88 -4.44
C PHE A 160 10.83 -15.09 -5.73
N SER A 161 12.01 -14.55 -6.03
CA SER A 161 12.28 -13.79 -7.25
C SER A 161 11.87 -14.56 -8.51
N TYR A 162 11.89 -15.91 -8.48
CA TYR A 162 11.47 -16.75 -9.61
C TYR A 162 9.96 -16.69 -9.90
N LEU A 163 9.11 -16.24 -8.96
CA LEU A 163 7.68 -16.07 -9.21
C LEU A 163 7.35 -14.77 -9.97
N PHE A 164 8.36 -13.90 -10.14
CA PHE A 164 8.23 -12.60 -10.80
C PHE A 164 9.10 -12.48 -12.06
N GLN A 165 9.62 -13.62 -12.56
CA GLN A 165 10.36 -13.71 -13.83
C GLN A 165 9.47 -14.03 -15.02
#